data_ae23f9e4d49936bd5abe1ae5943901d3
#
_entry.id   ae23f9e4d49936bd5abe1ae5943901d3
#
_cell.length_a   1.000
_cell.length_b   1.000
_cell.length_c   1.000
_cell.angle_alpha   90.00
_cell.angle_beta   90.00
_cell.angle_gamma   90.00
#
_symmetry.space_group_name_H-M   'P 1'
#
loop_
_entity.id
_entity.type
_entity.pdbx_description
1 polymer ?
#
loop_
_entity_poly.entity_id
_entity_poly.type
_entity_poly.pdbx_seq_one_letter_code
_entity_poly.pdbx_strand_id
1 'polypeptide(L)'
;MRTPTPGGDPLVERLGAVERRLAELERRANRHGTMLDTEGNIIGAADATTGVGLGLPLIPFGWVSARPGLYDYFYASGETVPGVDVIWKAVIYKQHPAIQFAVETFAPAGEAGALRLLVAGTQAMADVPFPAGASRHVFGPLPTPGQHLAPVELRLAMWRTVGTGLVRCWPQDSYGVPL
;
A
#
# COMPACT_ATOMS: atom_id res chain seq x y z
N MET A 1 -32.71 55.73 38.10
CA MET A 1 -33.44 54.70 37.44
C MET A 1 -32.55 54.04 36.39
N ARG A 2 -32.13 52.80 36.61
CA ARG A 2 -31.38 52.02 35.59
C ARG A 2 -32.41 51.20 34.82
N THR A 3 -32.48 51.41 33.51
CA THR A 3 -33.29 50.58 32.59
C THR A 3 -32.66 49.19 32.52
N PRO A 4 -33.43 48.11 32.67
CA PRO A 4 -32.90 46.76 32.46
C PRO A 4 -32.52 46.55 31.00
N THR A 5 -31.34 46.09 30.77
CA THR A 5 -30.89 45.65 29.41
C THR A 5 -31.75 44.43 29.01
N PRO A 6 -32.36 44.39 27.86
CA PRO A 6 -33.13 43.22 27.41
C PRO A 6 -32.20 42.02 27.34
N GLY A 7 -32.44 41.02 28.21
CA GLY A 7 -31.79 39.73 28.14
C GLY A 7 -32.01 39.13 26.75
N GLY A 8 -30.96 38.78 26.08
CA GLY A 8 -31.05 38.07 24.79
C GLY A 8 -31.91 36.82 24.93
N ASP A 9 -32.63 36.50 23.86
CA ASP A 9 -33.51 35.31 23.81
C ASP A 9 -32.62 34.07 24.10
N PRO A 10 -32.94 33.29 25.16
CA PRO A 10 -32.15 32.09 25.53
C PRO A 10 -32.10 31.05 24.43
N LEU A 11 -33.04 31.06 23.48
CA LEU A 11 -33.01 30.24 22.28
C LEU A 11 -31.90 30.67 21.30
N VAL A 12 -31.73 31.99 21.10
CA VAL A 12 -30.69 32.52 20.21
C VAL A 12 -29.28 32.23 20.78
N GLU A 13 -29.14 32.35 22.10
CA GLU A 13 -27.85 31.99 22.75
C GLU A 13 -27.53 30.49 22.65
N ARG A 14 -28.53 29.62 22.80
CA ARG A 14 -28.37 28.17 22.62
C ARG A 14 -28.05 27.80 21.17
N LEU A 15 -28.75 28.40 20.20
CA LEU A 15 -28.48 28.19 18.80
C LEU A 15 -27.04 28.57 18.42
N GLY A 16 -26.60 29.75 18.86
CA GLY A 16 -25.21 30.20 18.64
C GLY A 16 -24.18 29.35 19.33
N ALA A 17 -24.50 28.71 20.45
CA ALA A 17 -23.60 27.75 21.11
C ALA A 17 -23.51 26.45 20.33
N VAL A 18 -24.60 25.94 19.77
CA VAL A 18 -24.65 24.75 18.92
C VAL A 18 -23.88 24.98 17.62
N GLU A 19 -24.09 26.11 16.96
CA GLU A 19 -23.37 26.47 15.73
C GLU A 19 -21.85 26.55 15.94
N ARG A 20 -21.43 27.18 17.04
CA ARG A 20 -19.98 27.22 17.37
C ARG A 20 -19.40 25.83 17.62
N ARG A 21 -20.16 24.94 18.27
CA ARG A 21 -19.71 23.58 18.53
C ARG A 21 -19.66 22.73 17.27
N LEU A 22 -20.62 22.94 16.36
CA LEU A 22 -20.63 22.29 15.05
C LEU A 22 -19.44 22.74 14.22
N ALA A 23 -19.19 24.06 14.14
CA ALA A 23 -18.01 24.61 13.43
C ALA A 23 -16.67 24.18 14.02
N GLU A 24 -16.62 23.89 15.34
CA GLU A 24 -15.42 23.34 15.96
C GLU A 24 -15.25 21.86 15.67
N LEU A 25 -16.32 21.06 15.63
CA LEU A 25 -16.29 19.66 15.22
C LEU A 25 -15.90 19.53 13.74
N GLU A 26 -16.46 20.35 12.88
CA GLU A 26 -16.09 20.40 11.45
C GLU A 26 -14.61 20.79 11.27
N ARG A 27 -14.10 21.75 12.03
CA ARG A 27 -12.67 22.11 12.00
C ARG A 27 -11.78 20.99 12.52
N ARG A 28 -12.21 20.23 13.52
CA ARG A 28 -11.45 19.06 14.01
C ARG A 28 -11.49 17.91 13.01
N ALA A 29 -12.64 17.62 12.41
CA ALA A 29 -12.76 16.63 11.35
C ALA A 29 -11.90 16.97 10.13
N ASN A 30 -11.91 18.25 9.71
CA ASN A 30 -11.11 18.73 8.57
C ASN A 30 -9.59 18.84 8.86
N ARG A 31 -9.18 19.00 10.13
CA ARG A 31 -7.76 19.07 10.49
C ARG A 31 -7.01 17.74 10.28
N HIS A 32 -7.74 16.62 10.33
CA HIS A 32 -7.16 15.29 10.19
C HIS A 32 -7.67 14.54 8.95
N GLY A 33 -8.41 15.23 8.06
CA GLY A 33 -8.91 14.62 6.81
C GLY A 33 -9.58 13.26 7.04
N THR A 34 -10.28 13.09 8.16
CA THR A 34 -10.92 11.83 8.51
C THR A 34 -12.14 11.61 7.63
N MET A 35 -12.15 10.52 6.90
CA MET A 35 -13.31 10.06 6.13
C MET A 35 -14.12 9.10 6.99
N LEU A 36 -15.42 9.35 7.09
CA LEU A 36 -16.34 8.51 7.84
C LEU A 36 -17.32 7.83 6.86
N ASP A 37 -17.76 6.62 7.19
CA ASP A 37 -18.91 6.01 6.53
C ASP A 37 -20.23 6.63 7.01
N THR A 38 -21.34 6.15 6.48
CA THR A 38 -22.69 6.64 6.86
C THR A 38 -23.06 6.35 8.32
N GLU A 39 -22.32 5.45 8.97
CA GLU A 39 -22.53 5.06 10.37
C GLU A 39 -21.58 5.78 11.32
N GLY A 40 -20.66 6.60 10.78
CA GLY A 40 -19.69 7.37 11.55
C GLY A 40 -18.39 6.64 11.86
N ASN A 41 -18.14 5.48 11.25
CA ASN A 41 -16.87 4.78 11.41
C ASN A 41 -15.77 5.42 10.53
N ILE A 42 -14.55 5.47 11.02
CA ILE A 42 -13.41 6.01 10.30
C ILE A 42 -13.02 5.02 9.19
N ILE A 43 -13.20 5.40 7.94
CA ILE A 43 -12.78 4.62 6.76
C ILE A 43 -11.46 5.13 6.17
N GLY A 44 -11.06 6.33 6.51
CA GLY A 44 -9.78 6.89 6.09
C GLY A 44 -9.40 8.10 6.93
N ALA A 45 -8.12 8.38 7.03
CA ALA A 45 -7.61 9.55 7.72
C ALA A 45 -6.38 10.10 6.99
N ALA A 46 -6.23 11.43 7.00
CA ALA A 46 -5.01 12.12 6.62
C ALA A 46 -4.37 12.66 7.90
N ASP A 47 -3.14 12.25 8.16
CA ASP A 47 -2.34 12.74 9.28
C ASP A 47 -1.10 13.46 8.72
N ALA A 48 -0.75 14.60 9.29
CA ALA A 48 0.42 15.38 8.87
C ALA A 48 1.75 14.64 9.10
N THR A 49 1.74 13.67 10.00
CA THR A 49 2.94 12.89 10.38
C THR A 49 3.03 11.57 9.65
N THR A 50 1.89 10.90 9.41
CA THR A 50 1.83 9.54 8.85
C THR A 50 1.28 9.50 7.41
N GLY A 51 0.84 10.65 6.87
CA GLY A 51 0.30 10.74 5.53
C GLY A 51 -1.18 10.37 5.44
N VAL A 52 -1.64 10.18 4.21
CA VAL A 52 -3.03 9.78 3.91
C VAL A 52 -3.10 8.27 3.82
N GLY A 53 -3.94 7.66 4.64
CA GLY A 53 -4.15 6.23 4.65
C GLY A 53 -5.56 5.85 5.05
N LEU A 54 -5.89 4.59 4.87
CA LEU A 54 -7.06 4.03 5.54
C LEU A 54 -6.74 3.90 7.03
N GLY A 55 -7.71 4.15 7.88
CA GLY A 55 -7.64 3.72 9.27
C GLY A 55 -7.35 2.21 9.32
N LEU A 56 -6.66 1.77 10.35
CA LEU A 56 -6.36 0.33 10.53
C LEU A 56 -7.62 -0.54 10.31
N PRO A 57 -7.47 -1.72 9.71
CA PRO A 57 -6.21 -2.41 9.43
C PRO A 57 -5.63 -2.09 8.04
N LEU A 58 -4.32 -2.20 7.90
CA LEU A 58 -3.65 -2.24 6.60
C LEU A 58 -4.28 -3.39 5.79
N ILE A 59 -4.74 -3.10 4.57
CA ILE A 59 -5.42 -4.09 3.75
C ILE A 59 -4.38 -4.97 3.07
N PRO A 60 -4.29 -6.26 3.42
CA PRO A 60 -3.38 -7.16 2.77
C PRO A 60 -3.82 -7.42 1.32
N PHE A 61 -2.88 -7.74 0.46
CA PHE A 61 -3.15 -8.24 -0.88
C PHE A 61 -2.35 -9.50 -1.17
N GLY A 62 -2.91 -10.37 -2.00
CA GLY A 62 -2.31 -11.65 -2.34
C GLY A 62 -1.64 -11.64 -3.72
N TRP A 63 -0.57 -12.39 -3.83
CA TRP A 63 0.08 -12.70 -5.07
C TRP A 63 -0.44 -14.01 -5.64
N VAL A 64 -0.54 -14.10 -6.95
CA VAL A 64 -0.87 -15.32 -7.66
C VAL A 64 0.23 -15.66 -8.65
N SER A 65 0.44 -16.95 -8.90
CA SER A 65 1.37 -17.36 -9.94
C SER A 65 0.99 -16.77 -11.30
N ALA A 66 1.98 -16.29 -12.02
CA ALA A 66 1.82 -15.90 -13.40
C ALA A 66 1.84 -17.09 -14.37
N ARG A 67 2.22 -18.28 -13.89
CA ARG A 67 2.32 -19.52 -14.67
C ARG A 67 1.14 -20.43 -14.32
N PRO A 68 0.19 -20.67 -15.23
CA PRO A 68 -0.94 -21.57 -14.97
C PRO A 68 -0.47 -23.01 -14.77
N GLY A 69 -1.06 -23.69 -13.78
CA GLY A 69 -0.85 -25.12 -13.54
C GLY A 69 0.32 -25.50 -12.64
N LEU A 70 1.09 -24.54 -12.15
CA LEU A 70 2.12 -24.80 -11.15
C LEU A 70 1.63 -24.35 -9.76
N TYR A 71 1.46 -25.30 -8.86
CA TYR A 71 1.04 -25.07 -7.47
C TYR A 71 2.22 -25.01 -6.50
N ASP A 72 3.44 -24.88 -7.02
CA ASP A 72 4.63 -24.83 -6.18
C ASP A 72 4.78 -23.44 -5.54
N TYR A 73 4.89 -23.42 -4.22
CA TYR A 73 5.17 -22.20 -3.45
C TYR A 73 6.53 -21.56 -3.79
N PHE A 74 7.38 -22.31 -4.48
CA PHE A 74 8.73 -21.92 -4.86
C PHE A 74 8.86 -21.90 -6.37
N TYR A 75 8.63 -20.72 -6.98
CA TYR A 75 8.88 -20.60 -8.40
C TYR A 75 10.37 -20.47 -8.68
N ALA A 76 10.83 -21.38 -9.53
CA ALA A 76 12.20 -21.42 -10.01
C ALA A 76 12.29 -20.85 -11.43
N SER A 77 13.28 -20.01 -11.68
CA SER A 77 13.60 -19.51 -13.01
C SER A 77 15.03 -19.88 -13.39
N GLY A 78 15.19 -20.36 -14.63
CA GLY A 78 16.49 -20.52 -15.29
C GLY A 78 16.71 -19.45 -16.36
N GLU A 79 15.78 -18.50 -16.51
CA GLU A 79 15.88 -17.39 -17.46
C GLU A 79 17.07 -16.50 -17.11
N THR A 80 17.75 -15.98 -18.12
CA THR A 80 18.91 -15.08 -17.97
C THR A 80 18.66 -13.70 -18.52
N VAL A 81 17.55 -13.51 -19.25
CA VAL A 81 17.17 -12.21 -19.80
C VAL A 81 16.42 -11.38 -18.76
N PRO A 82 16.89 -10.17 -18.43
CA PRO A 82 16.27 -9.34 -17.41
C PRO A 82 14.79 -9.02 -17.70
N GLY A 83 13.92 -9.33 -16.71
CA GLY A 83 12.52 -8.93 -16.72
C GLY A 83 11.59 -9.74 -17.63
N VAL A 84 12.09 -10.75 -18.34
CA VAL A 84 11.28 -11.58 -19.26
C VAL A 84 10.41 -12.57 -18.48
N ASP A 85 10.97 -13.20 -17.45
CA ASP A 85 10.27 -14.23 -16.69
C ASP A 85 9.46 -13.62 -15.53
N VAL A 86 8.22 -13.24 -15.83
CA VAL A 86 7.24 -12.81 -14.80
C VAL A 86 6.69 -14.04 -14.11
N ILE A 87 6.98 -14.18 -12.83
CA ILE A 87 6.64 -15.37 -12.04
C ILE A 87 5.47 -15.13 -11.09
N TRP A 88 5.28 -13.91 -10.60
CA TRP A 88 4.20 -13.54 -9.71
C TRP A 88 3.43 -12.33 -10.23
N LYS A 89 2.11 -12.34 -10.02
CA LYS A 89 1.22 -11.24 -10.32
C LYS A 89 0.31 -10.96 -9.14
N ALA A 90 -0.06 -9.70 -8.98
CA ALA A 90 -1.14 -9.29 -8.11
C ALA A 90 -1.96 -8.18 -8.79
N VAL A 91 -3.24 -8.13 -8.51
CA VAL A 91 -4.10 -7.00 -8.84
C VAL A 91 -4.63 -6.46 -7.53
N ILE A 92 -4.32 -5.22 -7.26
CA ILE A 92 -4.81 -4.52 -6.08
C ILE A 92 -5.75 -3.41 -6.50
N TYR A 93 -6.75 -3.11 -5.67
CA TYR A 93 -7.53 -1.88 -5.81
C TYR A 93 -6.89 -0.82 -4.93
N LYS A 94 -6.51 0.31 -5.53
CA LYS A 94 -5.81 1.37 -4.82
C LYS A 94 -6.64 1.93 -3.67
N GLN A 95 -6.32 1.55 -2.45
CA GLN A 95 -6.91 2.06 -1.22
C GLN A 95 -5.91 2.85 -0.39
N HIS A 96 -4.62 2.59 -0.59
CA HIS A 96 -3.50 3.29 0.04
C HIS A 96 -2.67 4.05 -1.00
N PRO A 97 -1.99 5.15 -0.59
CA PRO A 97 -1.12 5.89 -1.49
C PRO A 97 0.12 5.09 -1.91
N ALA A 98 0.54 4.12 -1.11
CA ALA A 98 1.68 3.26 -1.39
C ALA A 98 1.43 1.80 -0.99
N ILE A 99 2.32 0.92 -1.45
CA ILE A 99 2.36 -0.50 -1.09
C ILE A 99 3.72 -0.85 -0.51
N GLN A 100 3.72 -1.85 0.35
CA GLN A 100 4.92 -2.50 0.87
C GLN A 100 4.72 -4.01 0.87
N PHE A 101 5.78 -4.76 0.54
CA PHE A 101 5.77 -6.22 0.60
C PHE A 101 7.18 -6.76 0.75
N ALA A 102 7.28 -7.98 1.23
CA ALA A 102 8.55 -8.71 1.30
C ALA A 102 8.59 -9.81 0.24
N VAL A 103 9.79 -10.09 -0.26
CA VAL A 103 10.06 -11.22 -1.15
C VAL A 103 11.21 -12.01 -0.54
N GLU A 104 11.02 -13.29 -0.36
CA GLU A 104 12.10 -14.20 -0.04
C GLU A 104 12.66 -14.79 -1.33
N THR A 105 13.98 -14.91 -1.39
CA THR A 105 14.71 -15.46 -2.52
C THR A 105 15.63 -16.58 -2.06
N PHE A 106 15.92 -17.49 -2.97
CA PHE A 106 16.91 -18.53 -2.77
C PHE A 106 17.66 -18.80 -4.06
N ALA A 107 18.98 -18.83 -3.98
CA ALA A 107 19.85 -19.34 -5.05
C ALA A 107 20.78 -20.42 -4.49
N PRO A 108 20.98 -21.53 -5.20
CA PRO A 108 21.97 -22.55 -4.82
C PRO A 108 23.39 -21.96 -4.76
N ALA A 109 24.32 -22.69 -4.14
CA ALA A 109 25.71 -22.28 -4.11
C ALA A 109 26.28 -22.13 -5.53
N GLY A 110 26.95 -21.02 -5.78
CA GLY A 110 27.48 -20.64 -7.12
C GLY A 110 26.47 -20.00 -8.05
N GLU A 111 25.22 -19.83 -7.63
CA GLU A 111 24.16 -19.16 -8.37
C GLU A 111 23.89 -17.77 -7.79
N ALA A 112 23.39 -16.87 -8.63
CA ALA A 112 22.84 -15.58 -8.20
C ALA A 112 21.73 -15.18 -9.12
N GLY A 113 20.86 -14.28 -8.67
CA GLY A 113 19.72 -13.79 -9.44
C GLY A 113 19.44 -12.32 -9.22
N ALA A 114 18.40 -11.84 -9.89
CA ALA A 114 17.87 -10.51 -9.67
C ALA A 114 16.34 -10.52 -9.79
N LEU A 115 15.73 -9.56 -9.12
CA LEU A 115 14.29 -9.30 -9.13
C LEU A 115 13.99 -7.96 -9.78
N ARG A 116 12.87 -7.88 -10.51
CA ARG A 116 12.29 -6.64 -11.02
C ARG A 116 10.82 -6.56 -10.65
N LEU A 117 10.45 -5.42 -10.07
CA LEU A 117 9.05 -5.10 -9.82
C LEU A 117 8.53 -4.14 -10.87
N LEU A 118 7.40 -4.50 -11.45
CA LEU A 118 6.61 -3.64 -12.33
C LEU A 118 5.30 -3.27 -11.62
N VAL A 119 5.00 -1.99 -11.57
CA VAL A 119 3.73 -1.44 -11.07
C VAL A 119 3.03 -0.76 -12.24
N ALA A 120 1.82 -1.19 -12.55
CA ALA A 120 1.05 -0.74 -13.72
C ALA A 120 1.87 -0.78 -15.03
N GLY A 121 2.68 -1.83 -15.21
CA GLY A 121 3.52 -2.04 -16.40
C GLY A 121 4.83 -1.26 -16.41
N THR A 122 5.08 -0.39 -15.42
CA THR A 122 6.31 0.41 -15.32
C THR A 122 7.22 -0.15 -14.25
N GLN A 123 8.53 -0.19 -14.50
CA GLN A 123 9.51 -0.58 -13.48
C GLN A 123 9.48 0.41 -12.31
N ALA A 124 9.17 -0.11 -11.11
CA ALA A 124 8.94 0.73 -9.94
C ALA A 124 10.21 1.19 -9.23
N MET A 125 11.30 0.42 -9.39
CA MET A 125 12.60 0.69 -8.77
C MET A 125 13.70 -0.05 -9.52
N ALA A 126 14.95 0.21 -9.17
CA ALA A 126 16.08 -0.54 -9.72
C ALA A 126 15.97 -2.04 -9.45
N ASP A 127 16.55 -2.85 -10.33
CA ASP A 127 16.61 -4.30 -10.15
C ASP A 127 17.34 -4.64 -8.84
N VAL A 128 16.81 -5.61 -8.11
CA VAL A 128 17.35 -6.03 -6.81
C VAL A 128 18.12 -7.33 -6.98
N PRO A 129 19.45 -7.29 -6.96
CA PRO A 129 20.26 -8.51 -7.03
C PRO A 129 20.19 -9.29 -5.72
N PHE A 130 20.28 -10.61 -5.82
CA PHE A 130 20.41 -11.48 -4.66
C PHE A 130 21.49 -12.55 -4.87
N PRO A 131 22.32 -12.81 -3.84
CA PRO A 131 23.40 -13.78 -3.89
C PRO A 131 22.90 -15.21 -3.67
N ALA A 132 23.84 -16.17 -3.70
CA ALA A 132 23.60 -17.52 -3.24
C ALA A 132 23.13 -17.56 -1.77
N GLY A 133 22.28 -18.52 -1.46
CA GLY A 133 21.64 -18.68 -0.15
C GLY A 133 20.25 -18.09 -0.12
N ALA A 134 19.64 -18.09 1.07
CA ALA A 134 18.35 -17.47 1.34
C ALA A 134 18.54 -15.99 1.68
N SER A 135 17.70 -15.13 1.10
CA SER A 135 17.67 -13.69 1.38
C SER A 135 16.25 -13.17 1.42
N ARG A 136 16.00 -12.15 2.23
CA ARG A 136 14.72 -11.44 2.31
C ARG A 136 14.91 -10.00 1.86
N HIS A 137 14.08 -9.58 0.94
CA HIS A 137 14.05 -8.22 0.40
C HIS A 137 12.72 -7.57 0.75
N VAL A 138 12.77 -6.33 1.25
CA VAL A 138 11.58 -5.54 1.52
C VAL A 138 11.47 -4.46 0.45
N PHE A 139 10.35 -4.44 -0.24
CA PHE A 139 10.01 -3.46 -1.27
C PHE A 139 9.03 -2.44 -0.69
N GLY A 140 9.33 -1.17 -0.86
CA GLY A 140 8.44 -0.11 -0.45
C GLY A 140 8.92 0.73 0.74
N PRO A 141 8.16 1.78 1.07
CA PRO A 141 6.89 2.16 0.44
C PRO A 141 7.06 2.58 -1.02
N LEU A 142 6.23 2.01 -1.91
CA LEU A 142 6.21 2.31 -3.34
C LEU A 142 4.90 3.00 -3.69
N PRO A 143 4.92 4.19 -4.32
CA PRO A 143 3.72 4.88 -4.73
C PRO A 143 2.84 4.03 -5.65
N THR A 144 1.54 3.99 -5.37
CA THR A 144 0.56 3.34 -6.25
C THR A 144 -0.09 4.38 -7.15
N PRO A 145 0.02 4.25 -8.49
CA PRO A 145 -0.59 5.17 -9.44
C PRO A 145 -2.11 5.04 -9.46
N GLY A 146 -2.77 5.99 -10.10
CA GLY A 146 -4.21 5.96 -10.36
C GLY A 146 -5.06 6.60 -9.26
N GLN A 147 -6.38 6.60 -9.49
CA GLN A 147 -7.38 7.10 -8.57
C GLN A 147 -7.73 6.07 -7.49
N HIS A 148 -8.39 6.49 -6.43
CA HIS A 148 -8.91 5.60 -5.41
C HIS A 148 -9.81 4.51 -6.04
N LEU A 149 -9.65 3.27 -5.59
CA LEU A 149 -10.29 2.05 -6.10
C LEU A 149 -9.95 1.69 -7.56
N ALA A 150 -9.05 2.40 -8.24
CA ALA A 150 -8.55 1.94 -9.53
C ALA A 150 -7.75 0.64 -9.37
N PRO A 151 -7.92 -0.35 -10.28
CA PRO A 151 -7.10 -1.55 -10.27
C PRO A 151 -5.64 -1.21 -10.67
N VAL A 152 -4.70 -1.72 -9.91
CA VAL A 152 -3.26 -1.59 -10.15
C VAL A 152 -2.66 -2.97 -10.27
N GLU A 153 -2.10 -3.28 -11.42
CA GLU A 153 -1.42 -4.55 -11.64
C GLU A 153 0.03 -4.47 -11.14
N LEU A 154 0.42 -5.49 -10.40
CA LEU A 154 1.79 -5.72 -9.96
C LEU A 154 2.34 -6.96 -10.65
N ARG A 155 3.58 -6.92 -11.10
CA ARG A 155 4.29 -8.06 -11.67
C ARG A 155 5.68 -8.15 -11.06
N LEU A 156 6.04 -9.33 -10.58
CA LEU A 156 7.38 -9.63 -10.10
C LEU A 156 8.06 -10.57 -11.10
N ALA A 157 9.14 -10.10 -11.70
CA ALA A 157 9.98 -10.89 -12.58
C ALA A 157 11.27 -11.27 -11.87
N MET A 158 11.82 -12.43 -12.24
CA MET A 158 13.07 -12.96 -11.73
C MET A 158 13.88 -13.57 -12.85
N TRP A 159 15.21 -13.43 -12.76
CA TRP A 159 16.14 -14.10 -13.67
C TRP A 159 17.44 -14.43 -12.94
N ARG A 160 18.15 -15.39 -13.50
CA ARG A 160 19.50 -15.76 -13.04
C ARG A 160 20.54 -14.82 -13.63
N THR A 161 21.48 -14.39 -12.81
CA THR A 161 22.60 -13.54 -13.22
C THR A 161 23.95 -14.26 -13.23
N VAL A 162 24.07 -15.33 -12.45
CA VAL A 162 25.28 -16.16 -12.34
C VAL A 162 24.88 -17.62 -12.25
N GLY A 163 25.73 -18.51 -12.80
CA GLY A 163 25.57 -19.96 -12.71
C GLY A 163 24.73 -20.58 -13.81
N THR A 164 24.26 -21.80 -13.62
CA THR A 164 23.48 -22.60 -14.58
C THR A 164 22.22 -23.23 -14.00
N GLY A 165 22.05 -23.15 -12.69
CA GLY A 165 20.91 -23.70 -11.96
C GLY A 165 19.69 -22.79 -11.96
N LEU A 166 18.74 -23.11 -11.09
CA LEU A 166 17.50 -22.37 -10.93
C LEU A 166 17.56 -21.49 -9.68
N VAL A 167 17.18 -20.23 -9.84
CA VAL A 167 16.92 -19.30 -8.74
C VAL A 167 15.42 -19.32 -8.39
N ARG A 168 15.08 -18.97 -7.15
CA ARG A 168 13.73 -19.08 -6.61
C ARG A 168 13.33 -17.82 -5.87
N CYS A 169 12.05 -17.47 -5.91
CA CYS A 169 11.50 -16.46 -5.03
C CYS A 169 10.02 -16.70 -4.73
N TRP A 170 9.55 -16.10 -3.62
CA TRP A 170 8.14 -16.03 -3.28
C TRP A 170 7.83 -14.76 -2.50
N PRO A 171 6.74 -14.09 -2.86
CA PRO A 171 6.28 -12.93 -2.11
C PRO A 171 5.69 -13.36 -0.77
N GLN A 172 5.96 -12.55 0.22
CA GLN A 172 5.47 -12.68 1.60
C GLN A 172 4.50 -11.54 1.92
N ASP A 173 4.39 -11.18 3.17
CA ASP A 173 3.53 -10.14 3.69
C ASP A 173 3.45 -8.92 2.77
N SER A 174 2.24 -8.65 2.29
CA SER A 174 1.99 -7.61 1.29
C SER A 174 0.79 -6.79 1.71
N TYR A 175 0.94 -5.47 1.80
CA TYR A 175 -0.09 -4.57 2.29
C TYR A 175 0.06 -3.14 1.75
N GLY A 176 -1.04 -2.40 1.78
CA GLY A 176 -1.03 -0.96 1.54
C GLY A 176 -0.46 -0.21 2.75
N VAL A 177 0.25 0.88 2.50
CA VAL A 177 0.85 1.73 3.54
C VAL A 177 0.62 3.21 3.23
N PRO A 178 0.63 4.09 4.23
CA PRO A 178 0.74 5.52 3.99
C PRO A 178 2.09 5.85 3.33
N LEU A 179 2.15 7.03 2.68
CA LEU A 179 3.39 7.60 2.15
C LEU A 179 4.08 8.41 3.22
#